data_3bf21f896635b57c0a5d98765b446110
#
_entry.id   3bf21f896635b57c0a5d98765b446110
#
_cell.length_a   1.000
_cell.length_b   1.000
_cell.length_c   1.000
_cell.angle_alpha   90.00
_cell.angle_beta   90.00
_cell.angle_gamma   90.00
#
_symmetry.space_group_name_H-M   'P 1'
#
loop_
_entity.id
_entity.type
_entity.pdbx_description
1 polymer ?
#
loop_
_entity_poly.entity_id
_entity_poly.type
_entity_poly.pdbx_seq_one_letter_code
_entity_poly.pdbx_strand_id
1 'polypeptide(L)'
;MGRKKGEIEEVLKRIFFAGKREDYIVLIIDRSPEGEALKPIHVASIDDIRGGYIYVKNNVIPFHRVVEVRDLKGNILYSRKKEL
;
A
#
# COMPACT_ATOMS: atom_id res chain seq x y z
N MET A 1 5.94 20.67 -4.44
CA MET A 1 6.02 20.22 -4.34
C MET A 1 5.85 19.25 -4.15
N GLY A 2 6.00 18.83 -4.13
CA GLY A 2 6.05 17.79 -4.01
C GLY A 2 5.35 16.89 -3.28
N ARG A 3 5.14 16.07 -3.30
CA ARG A 3 4.58 15.30 -2.71
C ARG A 3 5.17 14.50 -2.10
N LYS A 4 5.02 13.90 -1.62
CA LYS A 4 5.67 13.48 -0.87
C LYS A 4 5.57 12.19 -0.39
N LYS A 5 6.51 11.59 0.15
CA LYS A 5 6.42 10.38 0.62
C LYS A 5 5.61 10.35 1.82
N GLY A 6 5.42 11.37 2.48
CA GLY A 6 4.58 11.43 3.65
C GLY A 6 3.14 11.09 3.37
N GLU A 7 2.70 11.28 2.13
CA GLU A 7 1.32 11.02 1.79
C GLU A 7 0.96 9.55 1.91
N ILE A 8 1.79 8.68 1.36
CA ILE A 8 1.49 7.26 1.41
C ILE A 8 1.60 6.75 2.83
N GLU A 9 2.56 7.25 3.58
CA GLU A 9 2.72 6.81 4.95
C GLU A 9 1.51 7.22 5.78
N GLU A 10 1.01 8.43 5.56
CA GLU A 10 -0.13 8.92 6.28
C GLU A 10 -1.37 8.11 6.00
N VAL A 11 -1.60 7.79 4.73
CA VAL A 11 -2.76 7.01 4.35
C VAL A 11 -2.68 5.61 4.96
N LEU A 12 -1.53 4.98 4.86
CA LEU A 12 -1.36 3.64 5.38
C LEU A 12 -1.54 3.59 6.88
N LYS A 13 -0.97 4.56 7.59
CA LYS A 13 -1.11 4.55 9.03
C LYS A 13 -2.53 4.81 9.45
N ARG A 14 -3.21 5.67 8.71
CA ARG A 14 -4.58 5.98 9.05
C ARG A 14 -5.45 4.74 8.98
N ILE A 15 -5.37 3.98 7.91
CA ILE A 15 -6.21 2.82 7.77
C ILE A 15 -5.75 1.67 8.65
N PHE A 16 -4.45 1.56 8.88
CA PHE A 16 -3.92 0.47 9.68
C PHE A 16 -4.32 0.62 11.14
N PHE A 17 -4.30 1.85 11.64
CA PHE A 17 -4.62 2.07 13.05
C PHE A 17 -6.07 2.46 13.28
N ALA A 18 -6.86 2.54 12.24
CA ALA A 18 -8.25 2.90 12.40
C ALA A 18 -9.13 1.74 12.85
N GLY A 19 -8.62 0.54 12.80
CA GLY A 19 -9.40 -0.61 13.20
C GLY A 19 -10.28 -1.21 12.14
N LYS A 20 -10.21 -0.70 10.92
CA LYS A 20 -11.01 -1.23 9.84
C LYS A 20 -10.13 -1.82 8.76
N ARG A 21 -9.10 -2.51 9.19
CA ARG A 21 -8.14 -3.01 8.23
C ARG A 21 -8.71 -3.99 7.22
N GLU A 22 -9.79 -4.65 7.58
CA GLU A 22 -10.36 -5.62 6.68
C GLU A 22 -11.05 -4.99 5.49
N ASP A 23 -11.27 -3.69 5.53
CA ASP A 23 -11.97 -3.03 4.45
C ASP A 23 -11.06 -2.46 3.38
N TYR A 24 -9.76 -2.66 3.50
CA TYR A 24 -8.82 -2.00 2.60
C TYR A 24 -7.84 -2.96 1.98
N ILE A 25 -7.36 -2.59 0.79
CA ILE A 25 -6.40 -3.37 0.04
C ILE A 25 -5.30 -2.45 -0.45
N VAL A 26 -4.06 -2.92 -0.39
CA VAL A 26 -2.92 -2.20 -0.91
C VAL A 26 -2.43 -2.94 -2.15
N LEU A 27 -2.24 -2.23 -3.25
CA LEU A 27 -1.72 -2.82 -4.47
C LEU A 27 -0.24 -2.46 -4.59
N ILE A 28 0.58 -3.45 -4.76
CA ILE A 28 2.02 -3.22 -4.90
C ILE A 28 2.49 -3.77 -6.24
N ILE A 29 3.63 -3.30 -6.68
CA ILE A 29 4.25 -3.82 -7.88
C ILE A 29 5.11 -5.00 -7.48
N ASP A 30 4.86 -6.12 -8.12
CA ASP A 30 5.64 -7.31 -7.90
C ASP A 30 6.42 -7.57 -9.19
N ARG A 31 7.73 -7.46 -9.13
CA ARG A 31 8.57 -7.64 -10.29
C ARG A 31 9.11 -9.05 -10.34
N SER A 32 9.02 -9.64 -11.49
CA SER A 32 9.54 -10.97 -11.68
C SER A 32 10.28 -11.01 -13.01
N PRO A 33 10.98 -12.08 -13.28
CA PRO A 33 11.67 -12.19 -14.57
C PRO A 33 10.73 -12.11 -15.75
N GLU A 34 9.47 -12.40 -15.54
CA GLU A 34 8.51 -12.37 -16.61
C GLU A 34 7.84 -11.04 -16.79
N GLY A 35 8.13 -10.09 -15.92
CA GLY A 35 7.54 -8.78 -16.03
C GLY A 35 7.04 -8.27 -14.70
N GLU A 36 6.25 -7.21 -14.75
CA GLU A 36 5.71 -6.61 -13.57
C GLU A 36 4.23 -6.87 -13.49
N ALA A 37 3.73 -7.06 -12.31
CA ALA A 37 2.31 -7.25 -12.09
C ALA A 37 1.92 -6.57 -10.79
N LEU A 38 0.65 -6.22 -10.68
CA LEU A 38 0.15 -5.66 -9.45
C LEU A 38 -0.35 -6.79 -8.57
N LYS A 39 -0.03 -6.70 -7.30
CA LYS A 39 -0.39 -7.74 -6.38
C LYS A 39 -1.17 -7.14 -5.24
N PRO A 40 -2.34 -7.65 -4.91
CA PRO A 40 -3.12 -7.08 -3.82
C PRO A 40 -2.69 -7.65 -2.48
N ILE A 41 -2.67 -6.79 -1.48
CA ILE A 41 -2.37 -7.21 -0.13
C ILE A 41 -3.46 -6.64 0.75
N HIS A 42 -4.16 -7.50 1.46
CA HIS A 42 -5.20 -7.02 2.35
C HIS A 42 -4.54 -6.36 3.56
N VAL A 43 -5.04 -5.21 3.93
CA VAL A 43 -4.47 -4.49 5.06
C VAL A 43 -4.57 -5.33 6.33
N ALA A 44 -5.58 -6.18 6.41
CA ALA A 44 -5.72 -7.06 7.57
C ALA A 44 -4.57 -8.04 7.71
N SER A 45 -3.83 -8.28 6.62
CA SER A 45 -2.69 -9.18 6.67
C SER A 45 -1.41 -8.50 7.11
N ILE A 46 -1.43 -7.19 7.21
CA ILE A 46 -0.23 -6.44 7.53
C ILE A 46 0.03 -6.51 9.01
N ASP A 47 1.26 -6.85 9.39
CA ASP A 47 1.61 -6.95 10.79
C ASP A 47 2.03 -5.62 11.37
N ASP A 48 2.68 -4.79 10.59
CA ASP A 48 3.15 -3.52 11.11
C ASP A 48 3.50 -2.61 9.94
N ILE A 49 3.52 -1.32 10.21
CA ILE A 49 3.92 -0.31 9.23
C ILE A 49 4.80 0.68 9.96
N ARG A 50 6.05 0.79 9.52
CA ARG A 50 6.95 1.75 10.13
C ARG A 50 8.22 1.88 9.31
N GLY A 51 8.89 2.99 9.49
CA GLY A 51 10.20 3.18 8.88
C GLY A 51 10.19 3.15 7.36
N GLY A 52 9.04 3.39 6.74
CA GLY A 52 8.98 3.36 5.29
C GLY A 52 8.75 1.97 4.75
N TYR A 53 8.37 1.02 5.61
CA TYR A 53 8.18 -0.35 5.19
C TYR A 53 6.88 -0.92 5.74
N ILE A 54 6.33 -1.87 4.99
CA ILE A 54 5.15 -2.61 5.40
C ILE A 54 5.61 -4.01 5.72
N TYR A 55 5.28 -4.48 6.91
CA TYR A 55 5.69 -5.81 7.34
C TYR A 55 4.52 -6.77 7.26
N VAL A 56 4.62 -7.76 6.38
CA VAL A 56 3.56 -8.73 6.18
C VAL A 56 4.14 -10.11 6.33
N LYS A 57 3.83 -10.76 7.41
CA LYS A 57 4.37 -12.09 7.67
C LYS A 57 5.87 -12.07 7.57
N ASN A 58 6.44 -12.78 6.63
CA ASN A 58 7.88 -12.83 6.51
C ASN A 58 8.42 -11.88 5.47
N ASN A 59 7.58 -11.00 4.96
CA ASN A 59 8.00 -10.10 3.91
C ASN A 59 8.07 -8.68 4.38
N VAL A 60 8.99 -7.92 3.82
CA VAL A 60 9.11 -6.51 4.11
C VAL A 60 8.98 -5.78 2.79
N ILE A 61 8.01 -4.91 2.68
CA ILE A 61 7.71 -4.24 1.43
C ILE A 61 7.93 -2.74 1.59
N PRO A 62 8.83 -2.16 0.82
CA PRO A 62 9.05 -0.71 0.92
C PRO A 62 7.85 0.07 0.42
N PHE A 63 7.63 1.23 0.97
CA PHE A 63 6.52 2.06 0.56
C PHE A 63 6.57 2.39 -0.92
N HIS A 64 7.75 2.50 -1.50
CA HIS A 64 7.83 2.90 -2.91
C HIS A 64 7.30 1.81 -3.86
N ARG A 65 7.02 0.64 -3.35
CA ARG A 65 6.43 -0.38 -4.18
C ARG A 65 4.92 -0.30 -4.17
N VAL A 66 4.35 0.52 -3.30
CA VAL A 66 2.91 0.67 -3.22
C VAL A 66 2.46 1.56 -4.37
N VAL A 67 1.52 1.07 -5.15
CA VAL A 67 0.99 1.81 -6.29
C VAL A 67 -0.34 2.44 -5.95
N GLU A 68 -1.14 1.74 -5.18
CA GLU A 68 -2.48 2.20 -4.94
C GLU A 68 -3.01 1.65 -3.62
N VAL A 69 -3.84 2.40 -2.95
CA VAL A 69 -4.55 1.94 -1.76
C VAL A 69 -6.02 2.19 -2.01
N ARG A 70 -6.84 1.17 -1.83
CA ARG A 70 -8.26 1.33 -2.07
C ARG A 70 -9.06 0.52 -1.06
N ASP A 71 -10.34 0.81 -0.96
CA ASP A 71 -11.18 0.00 -0.09
C ASP A 71 -11.84 -1.09 -0.94
N LEU A 72 -12.60 -1.95 -0.30
CA LEU A 72 -13.20 -3.07 -1.01
C LEU A 72 -14.34 -2.66 -1.90
N LYS A 73 -14.80 -1.43 -1.77
CA LYS A 73 -15.86 -0.93 -2.61
C LYS A 73 -15.33 -0.29 -3.87
N GLY A 74 -14.02 -0.21 -4.00
CA GLY A 74 -13.43 0.38 -5.18
C GLY A 74 -13.03 1.83 -5.05
N ASN A 75 -13.21 2.43 -3.89
CA ASN A 75 -12.80 3.81 -3.69
C ASN A 75 -11.29 3.86 -3.51
N ILE A 76 -10.65 4.75 -4.21
CA ILE A 76 -9.21 4.89 -4.17
C ILE A 76 -8.81 5.94 -3.17
N LEU A 77 -8.02 5.55 -2.16
CA LEU A 77 -7.56 6.49 -1.17
C LEU A 77 -6.21 7.08 -1.52
N TYR A 78 -5.42 6.34 -2.30
CA TYR A 78 -4.11 6.80 -2.71
C TYR A 78 -3.76 6.12 -4.02
N SER A 79 -3.25 6.87 -4.97
CA SER A 79 -2.81 6.32 -6.23
C SER A 79 -1.56 7.03 -6.68
N ARG A 80 -0.53 6.25 -7.07
CA ARG A 80 0.65 6.83 -7.54
C ARG A 80 0.74 6.84 -9.02
N LYS A 81 -0.18 6.14 -9.72
CA LYS A 81 -0.17 6.15 -11.09
C LYS A 81 -0.61 7.35 -11.59
N LYS A 82 0.01 8.10 -12.16
CA LYS A 82 -0.45 9.22 -12.57
C LYS A 82 -0.47 9.41 -13.78
N GLU A 83 -0.54 9.79 -14.25
CA GLU A 83 -0.52 9.97 -15.29
C GLU A 83 0.02 10.34 -16.01
N LEU A 84 0.28 10.66 -16.34
CA LEU A 84 0.85 10.96 -16.93
C LEU A 84 0.80 11.33 -17.47
#